data_4c1af73fb95b25d3fb8a96888557936e
#
_entry.id   4c1af73fb95b25d3fb8a96888557936e
#
_cell.length_a   1.000
_cell.length_b   1.000
_cell.length_c   1.000
_cell.angle_alpha   90.00
_cell.angle_beta   90.00
_cell.angle_gamma   90.00
#
_symmetry.space_group_name_H-M   'P 1'
#
loop_
_entity.id
_entity.type
_entity.pdbx_description
1 polymer ?
#
loop_
_entity_poly.entity_id
_entity_poly.type
_entity_poly.pdbx_seq_one_letter_code
_entity_poly.pdbx_strand_id
1 'polypeptide(L)'
;MKKLVHFLGCLLMMMAMVVTALPSEARAEISERPVGFVVIDQDGDVNGTVYKSWRQVVKWAYHFPYYQIIDGGAPQELVSEAVRSGTKLDKASLQALSEKSKVDVLVVARVYELDEYIVPSMGFREDNDTYVKTSACADLFVYKKDGDKFLKKKLRERELKEMGNVDHPEETIKWELSKIVNTMEGRPIIGA
;
A
#
# COMPACT_ATOMS: atom_id res chain seq x y z
N MET A 1 53.51 43.44 1.90
CA MET A 1 52.80 42.49 2.76
C MET A 1 51.45 43.02 3.30
N LYS A 2 51.33 44.24 3.81
CA LYS A 2 50.04 44.78 4.34
C LYS A 2 48.91 44.82 3.33
N LYS A 3 49.12 45.10 2.05
CA LYS A 3 48.09 45.17 1.00
C LYS A 3 47.52 43.77 0.65
N LEU A 4 48.32 42.70 0.76
CA LEU A 4 47.89 41.33 0.46
C LEU A 4 46.96 40.79 1.56
N VAL A 5 47.23 41.14 2.82
CA VAL A 5 46.39 40.75 3.97
C VAL A 5 44.99 41.41 3.90
N HIS A 6 44.91 42.67 3.47
CA HIS A 6 43.62 43.34 3.30
C HIS A 6 42.81 42.75 2.14
N PHE A 7 43.44 42.36 1.04
CA PHE A 7 42.77 41.74 -0.09
C PHE A 7 42.21 40.36 0.26
N LEU A 8 43.00 39.58 1.00
CA LEU A 8 42.56 38.25 1.48
C LEU A 8 41.40 38.34 2.48
N GLY A 9 41.41 39.36 3.37
CA GLY A 9 40.32 39.62 4.30
C GLY A 9 38.99 40.02 3.63
N CYS A 10 39.07 40.89 2.59
CA CYS A 10 37.88 41.24 1.80
C CYS A 10 37.32 40.08 1.01
N LEU A 11 38.20 39.21 0.45
CA LEU A 11 37.74 38.00 -0.28
C LEU A 11 37.03 37.00 0.63
N LEU A 12 37.55 36.79 1.86
CA LEU A 12 36.93 35.95 2.88
C LEU A 12 35.59 36.50 3.35
N MET A 13 35.46 37.83 3.53
CA MET A 13 34.16 38.46 3.88
C MET A 13 33.14 38.35 2.75
N MET A 14 33.55 38.49 1.48
CA MET A 14 32.63 38.29 0.35
C MET A 14 32.17 36.85 0.24
N MET A 15 33.03 35.85 0.46
CA MET A 15 32.63 34.45 0.50
C MET A 15 31.66 34.15 1.64
N ALA A 16 31.88 34.75 2.81
CA ALA A 16 30.93 34.58 3.94
C ALA A 16 29.55 35.18 3.65
N MET A 17 29.45 36.31 2.96
CA MET A 17 28.16 36.91 2.58
C MET A 17 27.44 36.14 1.49
N VAL A 18 28.14 35.46 0.57
CA VAL A 18 27.50 34.63 -0.46
C VAL A 18 26.87 33.37 0.15
N VAL A 19 27.50 32.82 1.19
CA VAL A 19 26.94 31.61 1.89
C VAL A 19 25.70 31.94 2.72
N THR A 20 25.59 33.20 3.24
CA THR A 20 24.40 33.62 4.01
C THR A 20 23.25 34.14 3.14
N ALA A 21 23.49 34.41 1.86
CA ALA A 21 22.50 34.88 0.90
C ALA A 21 21.87 33.78 0.05
N LEU A 22 22.19 32.52 0.31
CA LEU A 22 21.38 31.41 -0.24
C LEU A 22 20.03 31.44 0.43
N PRO A 23 18.96 31.68 -0.34
CA PRO A 23 17.62 31.69 0.24
C PRO A 23 17.39 30.36 0.93
N SER A 24 17.03 30.39 2.22
CA SER A 24 16.66 29.20 3.01
C SER A 24 15.40 28.51 2.48
N GLU A 25 14.78 29.07 1.44
CA GLU A 25 13.60 28.54 0.76
C GLU A 25 13.86 27.31 -0.11
N ALA A 26 15.11 26.94 -0.34
CA ALA A 26 15.41 25.74 -1.16
C ALA A 26 15.46 24.42 -0.37
N ARG A 27 15.26 24.43 0.94
CA ARG A 27 14.80 23.24 1.65
C ARG A 27 13.27 23.22 1.58
N ALA A 28 12.74 22.82 0.43
CA ALA A 28 11.40 22.26 0.42
C ALA A 28 11.43 21.18 1.52
N GLU A 29 10.79 21.44 2.66
CA GLU A 29 10.48 20.40 3.62
C GLU A 29 9.80 19.32 2.81
N ILE A 30 10.47 18.17 2.64
CA ILE A 30 9.86 17.00 2.03
C ILE A 30 8.80 16.60 3.03
N SER A 31 7.59 17.15 2.85
CA SER A 31 6.45 16.78 3.66
C SER A 31 6.11 15.35 3.31
N GLU A 32 6.39 14.44 4.22
CA GLU A 32 6.01 13.05 4.07
C GLU A 32 4.50 12.97 3.94
N ARG A 33 4.02 12.41 2.84
CA ARG A 33 2.59 12.23 2.59
C ARG A 33 2.09 11.01 3.36
N PRO A 34 1.11 11.14 4.24
CA PRO A 34 0.61 10.02 5.01
C PRO A 34 -0.21 9.06 4.13
N VAL A 35 0.09 7.77 4.24
CA VAL A 35 -0.59 6.67 3.55
C VAL A 35 -1.23 5.77 4.58
N GLY A 36 -2.55 5.68 4.59
CA GLY A 36 -3.29 4.72 5.41
C GLY A 36 -3.37 3.37 4.69
N PHE A 37 -2.89 2.30 5.34
CA PHE A 37 -3.10 0.93 4.90
C PHE A 37 -4.04 0.22 5.87
N VAL A 38 -5.17 -0.26 5.36
CA VAL A 38 -6.25 -0.84 6.15
C VAL A 38 -6.62 -2.20 5.59
N VAL A 39 -6.68 -3.20 6.46
CA VAL A 39 -7.20 -4.52 6.14
C VAL A 39 -8.46 -4.76 6.95
N ILE A 40 -9.57 -5.03 6.27
CA ILE A 40 -10.83 -5.47 6.87
C ILE A 40 -10.98 -6.95 6.56
N ASP A 41 -10.86 -7.72 7.59
CA ASP A 41 -11.00 -9.16 7.56
C ASP A 41 -12.23 -9.53 8.41
N GLN A 42 -13.20 -10.21 7.81
CA GLN A 42 -14.46 -10.54 8.48
C GLN A 42 -14.33 -11.84 9.29
N ASP A 43 -13.54 -12.77 8.81
CA ASP A 43 -13.46 -14.13 9.36
C ASP A 43 -12.17 -14.34 10.19
N GLY A 44 -11.22 -13.39 10.16
CA GLY A 44 -10.00 -13.47 10.95
C GLY A 44 -8.88 -14.30 10.28
N ASP A 45 -8.97 -14.48 8.97
CA ASP A 45 -8.07 -15.34 8.18
C ASP A 45 -6.71 -14.68 7.92
N VAL A 46 -6.66 -13.34 7.97
CA VAL A 46 -5.44 -12.57 7.74
C VAL A 46 -4.59 -12.51 9.00
N ASN A 47 -3.68 -13.45 9.13
CA ASN A 47 -2.73 -13.44 10.23
C ASN A 47 -1.66 -12.33 10.09
N GLY A 48 -0.88 -12.12 11.17
CA GLY A 48 0.11 -11.06 11.21
C GLY A 48 1.24 -11.19 10.18
N THR A 49 1.54 -12.39 9.66
CA THR A 49 2.54 -12.63 8.61
C THR A 49 2.01 -12.19 7.27
N VAL A 50 0.78 -12.58 6.92
CA VAL A 50 0.07 -12.16 5.71
C VAL A 50 -0.07 -10.64 5.68
N TYR A 51 -0.55 -10.04 6.77
CA TYR A 51 -0.63 -8.58 6.90
C TYR A 51 0.70 -7.89 6.62
N LYS A 52 1.80 -8.36 7.23
CA LYS A 52 3.14 -7.79 7.02
C LYS A 52 3.61 -7.92 5.58
N SER A 53 3.30 -9.05 4.92
CA SER A 53 3.61 -9.28 3.50
C SER A 53 2.89 -8.27 2.61
N TRP A 54 1.58 -8.07 2.80
CA TRP A 54 0.79 -7.10 2.04
C TRP A 54 1.19 -5.66 2.31
N ARG A 55 1.46 -5.34 3.58
CA ARG A 55 2.01 -4.04 3.97
C ARG A 55 3.32 -3.72 3.26
N GLN A 56 4.17 -4.71 3.07
CA GLN A 56 5.44 -4.54 2.36
C GLN A 56 5.23 -4.12 0.90
N VAL A 57 4.21 -4.64 0.24
CA VAL A 57 3.81 -4.22 -1.12
C VAL A 57 3.44 -2.73 -1.14
N VAL A 58 2.61 -2.30 -0.19
CA VAL A 58 2.23 -0.88 -0.07
C VAL A 58 3.46 -0.02 0.23
N LYS A 59 4.37 -0.49 1.09
CA LYS A 59 5.62 0.21 1.42
C LYS A 59 6.55 0.36 0.22
N TRP A 60 6.59 -0.59 -0.69
CA TRP A 60 7.38 -0.46 -1.92
C TRP A 60 6.79 0.55 -2.89
N ALA A 61 5.47 0.64 -2.99
CA ALA A 61 4.81 1.62 -3.82
C ALA A 61 4.89 3.03 -3.23
N TYR A 62 4.79 3.15 -1.91
CA TYR A 62 4.79 4.41 -1.16
C TYR A 62 5.95 4.44 -0.17
N HIS A 63 7.16 4.75 -0.67
CA HIS A 63 8.37 4.69 0.13
C HIS A 63 8.88 6.06 0.60
N PHE A 64 9.62 6.03 1.70
CA PHE A 64 10.39 7.16 2.21
C PHE A 64 11.37 7.71 1.14
N PRO A 65 11.64 9.03 1.02
CA PRO A 65 11.18 10.09 1.95
C PRO A 65 9.85 10.75 1.57
N TYR A 66 9.15 10.29 0.54
CA TYR A 66 7.96 10.97 0.01
C TYR A 66 6.68 10.57 0.71
N TYR A 67 6.66 9.38 1.31
CA TYR A 67 5.47 8.83 1.94
C TYR A 67 5.79 8.17 3.28
N GLN A 68 4.86 8.30 4.22
CA GLN A 68 4.86 7.63 5.52
C GLN A 68 3.64 6.73 5.63
N ILE A 69 3.84 5.43 5.84
CA ILE A 69 2.72 4.50 6.05
C ILE A 69 2.27 4.56 7.49
N ILE A 70 0.97 4.80 7.66
CA ILE A 70 0.26 4.76 8.94
C ILE A 70 -0.44 3.41 9.03
N ASP A 71 -0.01 2.59 9.99
CA ASP A 71 -0.62 1.30 10.30
C ASP A 71 -1.57 1.44 11.47
N GLY A 72 -2.78 0.92 11.34
CA GLY A 72 -3.79 1.00 12.40
C GLY A 72 -4.28 2.43 12.67
N GLY A 73 -4.63 2.72 13.92
CA GLY A 73 -5.10 4.03 14.37
C GLY A 73 -6.32 4.54 13.61
N ALA A 74 -6.39 5.86 13.39
CA ALA A 74 -7.56 6.50 12.81
C ALA A 74 -8.01 5.95 11.44
N PRO A 75 -7.11 5.64 10.47
CA PRO A 75 -7.54 5.04 9.21
C PRO A 75 -8.25 3.70 9.40
N GLN A 76 -7.67 2.81 10.23
CA GLN A 76 -8.23 1.48 10.48
C GLN A 76 -9.59 1.56 11.20
N GLU A 77 -9.70 2.40 12.23
CA GLU A 77 -10.93 2.58 13.00
C GLU A 77 -12.06 3.14 12.16
N LEU A 78 -11.81 4.22 11.42
CA LEU A 78 -12.83 4.89 10.59
C LEU A 78 -13.33 4.02 9.45
N VAL A 79 -12.43 3.29 8.78
CA VAL A 79 -12.84 2.37 7.69
C VAL A 79 -13.60 1.18 8.26
N SER A 80 -13.16 0.62 9.40
CA SER A 80 -13.84 -0.49 10.06
C SER A 80 -15.25 -0.09 10.51
N GLU A 81 -15.42 1.10 11.07
CA GLU A 81 -16.71 1.64 11.47
C GLU A 81 -17.63 1.85 10.26
N ALA A 82 -17.11 2.44 9.18
CA ALA A 82 -17.85 2.61 7.94
C ALA A 82 -18.34 1.27 7.36
N VAL A 83 -17.49 0.24 7.38
CA VAL A 83 -17.90 -1.09 6.91
C VAL A 83 -18.94 -1.72 7.84
N ARG A 84 -18.79 -1.60 9.16
CA ARG A 84 -19.77 -2.11 10.14
C ARG A 84 -21.12 -1.42 10.02
N SER A 85 -21.14 -0.13 9.72
CA SER A 85 -22.38 0.65 9.49
C SER A 85 -23.03 0.37 8.13
N GLY A 86 -22.44 -0.51 7.30
CA GLY A 86 -22.96 -0.84 5.98
C GLY A 86 -22.64 0.22 4.91
N THR A 87 -21.76 1.16 5.20
CA THR A 87 -21.35 2.18 4.22
C THR A 87 -20.64 1.51 3.05
N LYS A 88 -21.11 1.81 1.84
CA LYS A 88 -20.47 1.32 0.63
C LYS A 88 -19.12 2.03 0.43
N LEU A 89 -18.06 1.26 0.24
CA LEU A 89 -16.75 1.81 -0.11
C LEU A 89 -16.72 2.18 -1.60
N ASP A 90 -17.02 3.43 -1.89
CA ASP A 90 -16.92 4.06 -3.20
C ASP A 90 -15.99 5.28 -3.13
N LYS A 91 -15.83 5.99 -4.25
CA LYS A 91 -14.95 7.16 -4.32
C LYS A 91 -15.28 8.21 -3.27
N ALA A 92 -16.56 8.56 -3.14
CA ALA A 92 -16.99 9.62 -2.22
C ALA A 92 -16.77 9.25 -0.74
N SER A 93 -17.08 8.00 -0.38
CA SER A 93 -16.85 7.52 0.98
C SER A 93 -15.36 7.44 1.33
N LEU A 94 -14.51 6.97 0.40
CA LEU A 94 -13.07 6.90 0.64
C LEU A 94 -12.42 8.28 0.66
N GLN A 95 -12.91 9.23 -0.11
CA GLN A 95 -12.51 10.62 -0.01
C GLN A 95 -12.80 11.17 1.40
N ALA A 96 -14.03 11.03 1.88
CA ALA A 96 -14.42 11.49 3.21
C ALA A 96 -13.62 10.80 4.33
N LEU A 97 -13.34 9.49 4.20
CA LEU A 97 -12.52 8.74 5.15
C LEU A 97 -11.05 9.18 5.12
N SER A 98 -10.49 9.45 3.94
CA SER A 98 -9.14 9.99 3.75
C SER A 98 -9.00 11.36 4.43
N GLU A 99 -9.99 12.24 4.26
CA GLU A 99 -10.00 13.58 4.90
C GLU A 99 -10.08 13.47 6.43
N LYS A 100 -10.98 12.64 6.95
CA LYS A 100 -11.15 12.42 8.39
C LYS A 100 -9.92 11.78 9.05
N SER A 101 -9.29 10.84 8.39
CA SER A 101 -8.08 10.17 8.88
C SER A 101 -6.79 10.94 8.58
N LYS A 102 -6.89 12.08 7.87
CA LYS A 102 -5.76 12.93 7.48
C LYS A 102 -4.68 12.18 6.70
N VAL A 103 -5.07 11.30 5.77
CA VAL A 103 -4.16 10.61 4.88
C VAL A 103 -4.31 11.11 3.45
N ASP A 104 -3.21 11.16 2.71
CA ASP A 104 -3.19 11.56 1.29
C ASP A 104 -3.48 10.38 0.35
N VAL A 105 -3.17 9.19 0.81
CA VAL A 105 -3.50 7.94 0.11
C VAL A 105 -4.15 6.98 1.10
N LEU A 106 -5.26 6.38 0.70
CA LEU A 106 -5.95 5.36 1.49
C LEU A 106 -6.03 4.07 0.68
N VAL A 107 -5.34 3.04 1.15
CA VAL A 107 -5.34 1.69 0.58
C VAL A 107 -6.15 0.79 1.49
N VAL A 108 -7.19 0.17 0.97
CA VAL A 108 -8.08 -0.72 1.73
C VAL A 108 -8.16 -2.08 1.05
N ALA A 109 -7.87 -3.13 1.80
CA ALA A 109 -8.14 -4.52 1.42
C ALA A 109 -9.28 -5.06 2.29
N ARG A 110 -10.44 -5.29 1.69
CA ARG A 110 -11.56 -5.94 2.35
C ARG A 110 -11.62 -7.40 1.93
N VAL A 111 -11.24 -8.28 2.84
CA VAL A 111 -11.19 -9.72 2.64
C VAL A 111 -12.52 -10.33 3.06
N TYR A 112 -13.02 -11.25 2.24
CA TYR A 112 -14.26 -11.99 2.48
C TYR A 112 -14.00 -13.48 2.70
N GLU A 113 -12.96 -14.02 2.05
CA GLU A 113 -12.61 -15.43 2.08
C GLU A 113 -11.15 -15.57 1.73
N LEU A 114 -10.41 -16.27 2.55
CA LEU A 114 -8.98 -16.55 2.38
C LEU A 114 -8.71 -17.95 2.91
N ASP A 115 -9.09 -18.96 2.11
CA ASP A 115 -9.06 -20.35 2.52
C ASP A 115 -8.15 -21.19 1.63
N GLU A 116 -7.47 -22.12 2.27
CA GLU A 116 -6.73 -23.19 1.62
C GLU A 116 -6.94 -24.49 2.38
N TYR A 117 -7.48 -25.51 1.72
CA TYR A 117 -7.65 -26.81 2.34
C TYR A 117 -7.51 -27.98 1.36
N ILE A 118 -6.99 -29.09 1.89
CA ILE A 118 -6.78 -30.30 1.16
C ILE A 118 -8.13 -31.02 0.97
N VAL A 119 -8.43 -31.37 -0.28
CA VAL A 119 -9.59 -32.17 -0.65
C VAL A 119 -9.09 -33.57 -0.99
N PRO A 120 -9.44 -34.59 -0.18
CA PRO A 120 -9.07 -35.96 -0.52
C PRO A 120 -9.79 -36.38 -1.80
N SER A 121 -9.07 -36.99 -2.71
CA SER A 121 -9.66 -37.60 -3.89
C SER A 121 -10.61 -38.73 -3.46
N MET A 122 -11.91 -38.47 -3.55
CA MET A 122 -12.94 -39.49 -3.36
C MET A 122 -13.20 -40.19 -4.71
N GLY A 123 -12.16 -40.61 -5.40
CA GLY A 123 -12.30 -41.16 -6.73
C GLY A 123 -12.18 -42.67 -6.76
N PHE A 124 -13.03 -43.30 -7.54
CA PHE A 124 -12.91 -44.69 -8.00
C PHE A 124 -11.73 -44.90 -8.98
N ARG A 125 -10.77 -43.98 -9.03
CA ARG A 125 -9.54 -44.04 -9.82
C ARG A 125 -8.37 -44.34 -8.91
N GLU A 126 -7.49 -45.21 -9.39
CA GLU A 126 -6.27 -45.65 -8.72
C GLU A 126 -5.20 -44.56 -8.53
N ASP A 127 -5.47 -43.35 -9.00
CA ASP A 127 -4.57 -42.22 -8.86
C ASP A 127 -4.79 -41.54 -7.52
N ASN A 128 -3.79 -41.62 -6.64
CA ASN A 128 -3.74 -40.97 -5.32
C ASN A 128 -3.54 -39.45 -5.44
N ASP A 129 -4.25 -38.79 -6.35
CA ASP A 129 -4.11 -37.35 -6.55
C ASP A 129 -4.73 -36.62 -5.37
N THR A 130 -3.91 -35.81 -4.74
CA THR A 130 -4.36 -34.91 -3.68
C THR A 130 -4.64 -33.54 -4.29
N TYR A 131 -5.83 -33.06 -4.08
CA TYR A 131 -6.24 -31.73 -4.55
C TYR A 131 -6.26 -30.73 -3.41
N VAL A 132 -5.94 -29.49 -3.74
CA VAL A 132 -6.07 -28.36 -2.83
C VAL A 132 -7.09 -27.41 -3.40
N LYS A 133 -8.09 -27.08 -2.58
CA LYS A 133 -9.05 -26.02 -2.89
C LYS A 133 -8.54 -24.73 -2.27
N THR A 134 -8.43 -23.69 -3.08
CA THR A 134 -8.07 -22.33 -2.65
C THR A 134 -9.19 -21.36 -2.93
N SER A 135 -9.36 -20.40 -2.03
CA SER A 135 -10.34 -19.33 -2.18
C SER A 135 -9.70 -18.00 -1.80
N ALA A 136 -9.64 -17.07 -2.75
CA ALA A 136 -9.14 -15.71 -2.57
C ALA A 136 -10.23 -14.70 -2.99
N CYS A 137 -11.01 -14.23 -2.04
CA CYS A 137 -12.09 -13.27 -2.29
C CYS A 137 -11.86 -11.98 -1.53
N ALA A 138 -11.59 -10.89 -2.26
CA ALA A 138 -11.36 -9.58 -1.67
C ALA A 138 -11.86 -8.45 -2.59
N ASP A 139 -12.16 -7.31 -1.99
CA ASP A 139 -12.31 -6.04 -2.69
C ASP A 139 -11.12 -5.14 -2.29
N LEU A 140 -10.34 -4.73 -3.26
CA LEU A 140 -9.20 -3.83 -3.09
C LEU A 140 -9.58 -2.43 -3.55
N PHE A 141 -9.23 -1.43 -2.76
CA PHE A 141 -9.52 -0.04 -3.06
C PHE A 141 -8.28 0.80 -2.83
N VAL A 142 -8.04 1.76 -3.72
CA VAL A 142 -7.04 2.79 -3.52
C VAL A 142 -7.65 4.14 -3.87
N TYR A 143 -7.57 5.07 -2.94
CA TYR A 143 -7.92 6.46 -3.15
C TYR A 143 -6.68 7.32 -2.93
N LYS A 144 -6.43 8.26 -3.83
CA LYS A 144 -5.33 9.21 -3.75
C LYS A 144 -5.89 10.62 -3.91
N LYS A 145 -5.68 11.47 -2.89
CA LYS A 145 -6.15 12.84 -2.83
C LYS A 145 -5.56 13.68 -3.96
N ASP A 146 -4.27 13.50 -4.23
CA ASP A 146 -3.61 14.14 -5.35
C ASP A 146 -4.18 13.62 -6.69
N GLY A 147 -4.83 14.54 -7.41
CA GLY A 147 -5.54 14.24 -8.66
C GLY A 147 -6.89 13.55 -8.46
N ASP A 148 -7.41 13.43 -7.23
CA ASP A 148 -8.73 12.84 -6.92
C ASP A 148 -8.96 11.50 -7.61
N LYS A 149 -7.94 10.61 -7.54
CA LYS A 149 -7.93 9.32 -8.21
C LYS A 149 -8.51 8.22 -7.33
N PHE A 150 -9.29 7.35 -7.95
CA PHE A 150 -9.88 6.19 -7.29
C PHE A 150 -9.76 4.96 -8.18
N LEU A 151 -9.28 3.85 -7.60
CA LEU A 151 -9.27 2.54 -8.23
C LEU A 151 -9.95 1.53 -7.32
N LYS A 152 -10.64 0.59 -7.95
CA LYS A 152 -11.26 -0.55 -7.30
C LYS A 152 -10.99 -1.82 -8.09
N LYS A 153 -10.57 -2.87 -7.42
CA LYS A 153 -10.45 -4.22 -7.98
C LYS A 153 -11.27 -5.18 -7.13
N LYS A 154 -12.09 -5.98 -7.78
CA LYS A 154 -12.77 -7.13 -7.15
C LYS A 154 -12.04 -8.40 -7.53
N LEU A 155 -11.69 -9.17 -6.54
CA LEU A 155 -11.11 -10.49 -6.68
C LEU A 155 -12.09 -11.53 -6.17
N ARG A 156 -12.32 -12.57 -6.97
CA ARG A 156 -13.23 -13.69 -6.67
C ARG A 156 -12.66 -14.94 -7.32
N GLU A 157 -11.54 -15.40 -6.77
CA GLU A 157 -10.86 -16.59 -7.27
C GLU A 157 -11.14 -17.77 -6.35
N ARG A 158 -11.60 -18.87 -6.95
CA ARG A 158 -11.83 -20.14 -6.28
C ARG A 158 -11.35 -21.23 -7.22
N GLU A 159 -10.34 -21.94 -6.81
CA GLU A 159 -9.69 -22.93 -7.64
C GLU A 159 -9.56 -24.27 -6.93
N LEU A 160 -9.56 -25.33 -7.72
CA LEU A 160 -9.22 -26.69 -7.30
C LEU A 160 -8.05 -27.15 -8.17
N LYS A 161 -6.89 -27.30 -7.57
CA LYS A 161 -5.64 -27.67 -8.27
C LYS A 161 -5.01 -28.91 -7.63
N GLU A 162 -4.21 -29.61 -8.40
CA GLU A 162 -3.34 -30.66 -7.86
C GLU A 162 -2.32 -30.07 -6.89
N MET A 163 -1.97 -30.79 -5.85
CA MET A 163 -1.15 -30.32 -4.71
C MET A 163 0.23 -29.74 -5.10
N GLY A 164 0.73 -29.99 -6.29
CA GLY A 164 2.02 -29.46 -6.76
C GLY A 164 1.97 -28.10 -7.48
N ASN A 165 0.77 -27.59 -7.78
CA ASN A 165 0.54 -26.40 -8.63
C ASN A 165 -0.37 -25.36 -7.96
N VAL A 166 -0.26 -25.19 -6.65
CA VAL A 166 -1.17 -24.33 -5.88
C VAL A 166 -0.56 -22.94 -5.72
N ASP A 167 -1.31 -21.93 -6.15
CA ASP A 167 -1.05 -20.56 -5.77
C ASP A 167 -1.75 -20.28 -4.43
N HIS A 168 -0.98 -19.89 -3.42
CA HIS A 168 -1.54 -19.57 -2.12
C HIS A 168 -2.46 -18.35 -2.20
N PRO A 169 -3.66 -18.40 -1.60
CA PRO A 169 -4.66 -17.35 -1.76
C PRO A 169 -4.20 -15.97 -1.26
N GLU A 170 -3.33 -15.92 -0.24
CA GLU A 170 -2.71 -14.69 0.23
C GLU A 170 -1.75 -14.05 -0.79
N GLU A 171 -1.02 -14.86 -1.56
CA GLU A 171 -0.12 -14.36 -2.62
C GLU A 171 -0.94 -13.83 -3.80
N THR A 172 -2.09 -14.43 -4.11
CA THR A 172 -3.01 -13.94 -5.13
C THR A 172 -3.54 -12.54 -4.77
N ILE A 173 -4.00 -12.33 -3.54
CA ILE A 173 -4.44 -11.01 -3.08
C ILE A 173 -3.27 -10.01 -3.07
N LYS A 174 -2.10 -10.43 -2.59
CA LYS A 174 -0.87 -9.63 -2.59
C LYS A 174 -0.49 -9.15 -4.00
N TRP A 175 -0.57 -10.05 -4.97
CA TRP A 175 -0.29 -9.74 -6.37
C TRP A 175 -1.25 -8.69 -6.93
N GLU A 176 -2.55 -8.86 -6.71
CA GLU A 176 -3.57 -7.89 -7.15
C GLU A 176 -3.44 -6.55 -6.41
N LEU A 177 -3.07 -6.57 -5.12
CA LEU A 177 -2.74 -5.36 -4.37
C LEU A 177 -1.53 -4.64 -4.98
N SER A 178 -0.49 -5.37 -5.36
CA SER A 178 0.67 -4.78 -6.07
C SER A 178 0.26 -4.12 -7.39
N LYS A 179 -0.57 -4.78 -8.16
CA LYS A 179 -1.07 -4.23 -9.44
C LYS A 179 -1.84 -2.93 -9.23
N ILE A 180 -2.80 -2.92 -8.31
CA ILE A 180 -3.66 -1.74 -8.11
C ILE A 180 -2.87 -0.53 -7.59
N VAL A 181 -1.91 -0.73 -6.66
CA VAL A 181 -1.10 0.38 -6.14
C VAL A 181 -0.10 0.90 -7.17
N ASN A 182 0.51 0.02 -7.98
CA ASN A 182 1.40 0.44 -9.06
C ASN A 182 0.63 1.17 -10.17
N THR A 183 -0.56 0.69 -10.53
CA THR A 183 -1.44 1.37 -11.50
C THR A 183 -1.83 2.76 -11.00
N MET A 184 -2.13 2.92 -9.70
CA MET A 184 -2.44 4.22 -9.12
C MET A 184 -1.29 5.23 -9.30
N GLU A 185 -0.06 4.76 -9.17
CA GLU A 185 1.16 5.58 -9.32
C GLU A 185 1.67 5.66 -10.77
N GLY A 186 0.98 5.04 -11.73
CA GLY A 186 1.40 5.03 -13.14
C GLY A 186 2.69 4.25 -13.40
N ARG A 187 3.00 3.27 -12.54
CA ARG A 187 4.21 2.44 -12.66
C ARG A 187 3.90 1.18 -13.48
N PRO A 188 4.89 0.66 -14.23
CA PRO A 188 4.72 -0.61 -14.92
C PRO A 188 4.53 -1.75 -13.92
N ILE A 189 3.66 -2.69 -14.26
CA ILE A 189 3.48 -3.92 -13.50
C ILE A 189 4.60 -4.86 -13.95
N ILE A 190 5.57 -5.11 -13.06
CA ILE A 190 6.68 -6.01 -13.32
C ILE A 190 6.17 -7.43 -13.08
N GLY A 191 6.19 -8.28 -14.11
CA GLY A 191 5.81 -9.69 -14.01
C GLY A 191 4.44 -10.04 -14.62
N ALA A 192 3.95 -9.22 -15.56
CA ALA A 192 2.83 -9.61 -16.43
C ALA A 192 3.34 -10.37 -17.65
#